data_fa4e4fb8487b18ec8c62882571dbfcaf
#
_entry.id   fa4e4fb8487b18ec8c62882571dbfcaf
#
_cell.length_a   1.000
_cell.length_b   1.000
_cell.length_c   1.000
_cell.angle_alpha   90.00
_cell.angle_beta   90.00
_cell.angle_gamma   90.00
#
_symmetry.space_group_name_H-M   'P 1'
#
loop_
_entity.id
_entity.type
_entity.pdbx_description
1 polymer ?
#
loop_
_entity_poly.entity_id
_entity_poly.type
_entity_poly.pdbx_seq_one_letter_code
_entity_poly.pdbx_strand_id
1 'polypeptide(L)'
;MTCGMNRRQVMKAAGAGIAASLTGVKSLAGGTPESVLSVDPTPRFDLSPYLFMQFMEPLGTTDGSVAAAWDFKTNRWRPDVIEVTQELAPTMIRWGGCFSSYYRWKEAVGPRDQRTPMINLLWGGIETNQVGTAEFVDFCRQVRADPLMCVNFESDGRKGWMKDPFGRVRCGDAREAGEWVDYCNNPKNSLRLSHGHKDPLRIPFWQIGNETSYSKKGFDCETAAAKTVEFAKSMRKADPSIKIIGWGDSGWAKRMIEVAGEHLQYVAIHHMFRPNREQKDSPLQGTEYRKDPARTWAHLMKAYQAHEQKIKNVCEQVKGLGIPLALTECHFALPGRNRCEVLSSWAAGVSYARFMNVHLRYGELLKIGTLADFCGTRWQVNAVMIPVPGGKAFLMPVAKVMKFYREHMGSSFVQVQRVPDGLDVAANRRDNTIILHVINTKRLRSITVDLGVEGHKIQSGKVYEMATDPEFEVISAMPDPLVPKVKQLNGSNWTFPPASVSAVELDII
;
A
#
# COMPACT_ATOMS: atom_id res chain seq x y z
N MET A 1 19.71 -48.52 -36.90
CA MET A 1 20.19 -47.99 -38.19
C MET A 1 19.75 -46.55 -38.31
N THR A 2 20.71 -45.73 -38.28
CA THR A 2 20.66 -44.26 -38.31
C THR A 2 20.38 -43.78 -39.75
N CYS A 3 19.55 -42.76 -39.93
CA CYS A 3 19.69 -41.85 -41.05
C CYS A 3 19.32 -40.43 -40.62
N GLY A 4 20.35 -39.62 -40.44
CA GLY A 4 20.25 -38.21 -40.20
C GLY A 4 20.04 -37.42 -41.50
N MET A 5 19.18 -36.42 -41.51
CA MET A 5 19.10 -35.43 -42.57
C MET A 5 19.70 -34.10 -42.15
N ASN A 6 20.56 -33.60 -43.00
CA ASN A 6 21.47 -32.49 -42.80
C ASN A 6 20.87 -31.14 -43.12
N ARG A 7 21.21 -30.08 -42.38
CA ARG A 7 20.71 -28.74 -42.38
C ARG A 7 20.93 -27.88 -43.67
N ARG A 8 21.27 -28.46 -44.82
CA ARG A 8 21.70 -27.72 -46.02
C ARG A 8 20.77 -27.79 -47.23
N GLN A 9 19.54 -28.35 -47.13
CA GLN A 9 18.68 -28.56 -48.28
C GLN A 9 17.36 -27.80 -48.29
N VAL A 10 17.19 -26.72 -47.49
CA VAL A 10 15.96 -25.90 -47.52
C VAL A 10 16.24 -24.47 -48.01
N MET A 11 17.18 -24.27 -48.88
CA MET A 11 17.36 -22.97 -49.54
C MET A 11 17.58 -23.16 -51.04
N LYS A 12 16.53 -23.41 -51.81
CA LYS A 12 16.46 -23.16 -53.26
C LYS A 12 15.06 -23.48 -53.77
N ALA A 13 14.21 -22.48 -53.91
CA ALA A 13 13.08 -22.24 -54.83
C ALA A 13 12.20 -21.13 -54.16
N ALA A 14 12.00 -19.99 -54.70
CA ALA A 14 11.52 -19.59 -55.95
C ALA A 14 11.70 -18.07 -56.13
N GLY A 15 12.32 -17.67 -57.17
CA GLY A 15 12.17 -16.34 -57.75
C GLY A 15 11.24 -16.42 -58.95
N ALA A 16 10.20 -15.62 -59.00
CA ALA A 16 9.58 -15.16 -60.25
C ALA A 16 8.67 -13.96 -59.87
N GLY A 17 8.98 -12.82 -60.41
CA GLY A 17 8.29 -11.56 -60.16
C GLY A 17 7.01 -11.42 -61.00
N ILE A 18 6.14 -10.53 -60.48
CA ILE A 18 5.17 -9.78 -61.27
C ILE A 18 5.11 -8.38 -60.72
N ALA A 19 5.46 -7.41 -61.59
CA ALA A 19 5.23 -6.00 -61.35
C ALA A 19 3.77 -5.66 -61.68
N ALA A 20 3.08 -4.97 -60.77
CA ALA A 20 1.81 -4.32 -61.06
C ALA A 20 1.67 -3.02 -60.30
N SER A 21 1.73 -1.98 -61.08
CA SER A 21 1.22 -0.59 -60.99
C SER A 21 0.75 -0.04 -59.61
N LEU A 22 1.45 1.05 -59.25
CA LEU A 22 1.05 2.09 -58.29
C LEU A 22 -0.26 2.78 -58.73
N THR A 23 -1.33 2.61 -57.97
CA THR A 23 -2.40 3.61 -57.88
C THR A 23 -2.53 3.97 -56.41
N GLY A 24 -2.32 5.26 -56.10
CA GLY A 24 -2.33 5.81 -54.77
C GLY A 24 -3.72 5.66 -54.12
N VAL A 25 -3.75 4.93 -53.03
CA VAL A 25 -4.82 5.00 -52.04
C VAL A 25 -4.24 5.72 -50.83
N LYS A 26 -4.68 6.95 -50.59
CA LYS A 26 -4.49 7.61 -49.31
C LYS A 26 -5.10 6.73 -48.22
N SER A 27 -4.29 6.01 -47.50
CA SER A 27 -4.70 5.35 -46.27
C SER A 27 -5.09 6.41 -45.25
N LEU A 28 -6.37 6.61 -45.05
CA LEU A 28 -6.91 7.14 -43.81
C LEU A 28 -6.62 6.08 -42.76
N ALA A 29 -5.57 6.31 -41.95
CA ALA A 29 -5.27 5.52 -40.78
C ALA A 29 -6.36 5.79 -39.70
N GLY A 30 -7.53 5.23 -39.87
CA GLY A 30 -8.50 5.04 -38.82
C GLY A 30 -8.08 3.79 -38.07
N GLY A 31 -7.51 3.94 -36.85
CA GLY A 31 -7.28 2.83 -35.93
C GLY A 31 -8.59 2.08 -35.72
N THR A 32 -8.53 0.76 -35.64
CA THR A 32 -9.69 -0.06 -35.29
C THR A 32 -10.26 0.36 -33.96
N PRO A 33 -11.59 0.34 -33.73
CA PRO A 33 -12.19 0.76 -32.45
C PRO A 33 -11.62 0.06 -31.20
N GLU A 34 -10.94 -1.07 -31.37
CA GLU A 34 -10.31 -1.86 -30.31
C GLU A 34 -8.95 -1.31 -29.82
N SER A 35 -8.33 -0.36 -30.53
CA SER A 35 -7.02 0.20 -30.18
C SER A 35 -7.09 1.57 -29.48
N VAL A 36 -8.26 2.09 -29.16
CA VAL A 36 -8.42 3.43 -28.55
C VAL A 36 -8.48 3.32 -27.03
N LEU A 37 -7.60 4.07 -26.34
CA LEU A 37 -7.66 4.35 -24.92
C LEU A 37 -8.15 5.79 -24.72
N SER A 38 -9.36 5.97 -24.17
CA SER A 38 -9.96 7.31 -24.03
C SER A 38 -10.45 7.61 -22.62
N VAL A 39 -10.41 8.90 -22.28
CA VAL A 39 -10.75 9.47 -20.97
C VAL A 39 -11.75 10.63 -21.12
N ASP A 40 -12.75 10.69 -20.24
CA ASP A 40 -13.52 11.90 -19.95
C ASP A 40 -12.73 12.74 -18.93
N PRO A 41 -12.26 13.95 -19.28
CA PRO A 41 -11.39 14.76 -18.42
C PRO A 41 -12.15 15.43 -17.28
N THR A 42 -13.48 15.26 -17.17
CA THR A 42 -14.30 15.86 -16.13
C THR A 42 -13.97 15.27 -14.76
N PRO A 43 -13.53 16.07 -13.77
CA PRO A 43 -13.30 15.59 -12.41
C PRO A 43 -14.55 14.96 -11.80
N ARG A 44 -14.39 13.80 -11.16
CA ARG A 44 -15.49 13.08 -10.50
C ARG A 44 -15.46 13.27 -8.99
N PHE A 45 -14.29 13.17 -8.38
CA PHE A 45 -14.05 13.35 -6.95
C PHE A 45 -12.57 13.62 -6.68
N ASP A 46 -12.27 14.20 -5.51
CA ASP A 46 -10.90 14.47 -5.09
C ASP A 46 -10.22 13.21 -4.55
N LEU A 47 -8.96 13.02 -4.97
CA LEU A 47 -8.09 11.96 -4.49
C LEU A 47 -7.36 12.40 -3.22
N SER A 48 -7.30 11.50 -2.25
CA SER A 48 -6.59 11.78 -1.00
C SER A 48 -5.08 11.53 -1.15
N PRO A 49 -4.23 12.41 -0.62
CA PRO A 49 -2.79 12.15 -0.57
C PRO A 49 -2.43 10.94 0.30
N TYR A 50 -3.31 10.49 1.19
CA TYR A 50 -3.04 9.41 2.13
C TYR A 50 -3.26 7.99 1.55
N LEU A 51 -3.42 7.85 0.24
CA LEU A 51 -3.46 6.54 -0.43
C LEU A 51 -2.09 5.83 -0.47
N PHE A 52 -1.05 6.45 0.09
CA PHE A 52 0.33 5.96 0.13
C PHE A 52 0.85 5.81 1.57
N MET A 53 -0.04 5.42 2.49
CA MET A 53 0.29 5.14 3.88
C MET A 53 1.17 3.88 3.99
N GLN A 54 2.01 3.85 5.04
CA GLN A 54 2.69 2.65 5.50
C GLN A 54 2.28 2.34 6.94
N PHE A 55 2.35 1.08 7.38
CA PHE A 55 2.13 0.73 8.77
C PHE A 55 3.37 0.07 9.37
N MET A 56 3.75 0.54 10.55
CA MET A 56 4.92 0.10 11.30
C MET A 56 4.43 -0.64 12.54
N GLU A 57 4.57 -1.94 12.56
CA GLU A 57 4.23 -2.76 13.72
C GLU A 57 5.50 -3.22 14.43
N PRO A 58 5.66 -2.98 15.74
CA PRO A 58 6.63 -3.67 16.57
C PRO A 58 6.29 -5.16 16.65
N LEU A 59 7.13 -6.01 16.05
CA LEU A 59 6.89 -7.46 15.92
C LEU A 59 7.76 -8.30 16.87
N GLY A 60 8.44 -7.67 17.81
CA GLY A 60 9.46 -8.31 18.64
C GLY A 60 10.82 -8.36 17.94
N THR A 61 11.84 -8.76 18.69
CA THR A 61 13.23 -8.77 18.19
C THR A 61 13.48 -9.80 17.08
N THR A 62 12.61 -10.77 16.90
CA THR A 62 12.79 -11.86 15.92
C THR A 62 12.42 -11.47 14.49
N ASP A 63 11.41 -10.61 14.30
CA ASP A 63 10.92 -10.18 12.98
C ASP A 63 10.82 -8.67 12.85
N GLY A 64 11.19 -7.96 13.91
CA GLY A 64 10.81 -6.60 14.17
C GLY A 64 11.19 -5.59 13.10
N SER A 65 10.19 -4.95 12.53
CA SER A 65 10.38 -3.78 11.67
C SER A 65 11.11 -2.66 12.41
N VAL A 66 10.70 -2.38 13.65
CA VAL A 66 11.29 -1.34 14.49
C VAL A 66 12.72 -1.70 14.89
N ALA A 67 12.95 -2.91 15.41
CA ALA A 67 14.28 -3.34 15.84
C ALA A 67 15.30 -3.37 14.69
N ALA A 68 14.88 -3.74 13.49
CA ALA A 68 15.75 -3.76 12.32
C ALA A 68 16.09 -2.35 11.79
N ALA A 69 15.16 -1.40 11.96
CA ALA A 69 15.30 -0.02 11.49
C ALA A 69 16.07 0.87 12.47
N TRP A 70 16.26 0.43 13.71
CA TRP A 70 16.93 1.18 14.77
C TRP A 70 18.38 0.72 15.01
N ASP A 71 19.31 1.65 15.10
CA ASP A 71 20.68 1.38 15.51
C ASP A 71 20.83 1.55 17.03
N PHE A 72 20.83 0.43 17.75
CA PHE A 72 20.97 0.39 19.20
C PHE A 72 22.34 0.86 19.73
N LYS A 73 23.37 0.89 18.88
CA LYS A 73 24.69 1.38 19.28
C LYS A 73 24.74 2.91 19.34
N THR A 74 24.13 3.55 18.35
CA THR A 74 24.13 5.01 18.23
C THR A 74 22.83 5.63 18.72
N ASN A 75 21.86 4.82 19.15
CA ASN A 75 20.55 5.23 19.63
C ASN A 75 19.83 6.18 18.66
N ARG A 76 19.77 5.79 17.39
CA ARG A 76 19.10 6.55 16.32
C ARG A 76 18.55 5.62 15.23
N TRP A 77 17.67 6.15 14.42
CA TRP A 77 17.25 5.47 13.21
C TRP A 77 18.44 5.23 12.27
N ARG A 78 18.48 4.07 11.63
CA ARG A 78 19.51 3.77 10.62
C ARG A 78 19.40 4.78 9.48
N PRO A 79 20.51 5.45 9.09
CA PRO A 79 20.48 6.45 8.02
C PRO A 79 19.98 5.89 6.68
N ASP A 80 20.35 4.65 6.34
CA ASP A 80 19.92 4.00 5.10
C ASP A 80 18.42 3.70 5.07
N VAL A 81 17.80 3.44 6.24
CA VAL A 81 16.34 3.28 6.35
C VAL A 81 15.63 4.63 6.20
N ILE A 82 16.17 5.70 6.77
CA ILE A 82 15.65 7.05 6.55
C ILE A 82 15.74 7.42 5.06
N GLU A 83 16.90 7.23 4.43
CA GLU A 83 17.14 7.55 3.02
C GLU A 83 16.15 6.81 2.09
N VAL A 84 16.03 5.51 2.23
CA VAL A 84 15.13 4.70 1.39
C VAL A 84 13.66 5.00 1.67
N THR A 85 13.31 5.41 2.91
CA THR A 85 11.93 5.81 3.23
C THR A 85 11.62 7.20 2.67
N GLN A 86 12.59 8.12 2.66
CA GLN A 86 12.45 9.41 1.97
C GLN A 86 12.28 9.22 0.46
N GLU A 87 12.94 8.22 -0.12
CA GLU A 87 12.73 7.84 -1.53
C GLU A 87 11.31 7.30 -1.76
N LEU A 88 10.81 6.42 -0.91
CA LEU A 88 9.43 5.92 -0.95
C LEU A 88 8.41 7.05 -0.75
N ALA A 89 8.76 8.03 0.08
CA ALA A 89 7.99 9.20 0.45
C ALA A 89 6.54 8.87 0.88
N PRO A 90 6.33 8.02 1.91
CA PRO A 90 4.99 7.76 2.43
C PRO A 90 4.36 9.04 2.94
N THR A 91 3.06 9.19 2.76
CA THR A 91 2.33 10.39 3.21
C THR A 91 1.86 10.29 4.65
N MET A 92 1.77 9.06 5.16
CA MET A 92 1.39 8.74 6.53
C MET A 92 2.10 7.45 6.95
N ILE A 93 2.46 7.36 8.24
CA ILE A 93 2.93 6.11 8.83
C ILE A 93 2.10 5.82 10.08
N ARG A 94 1.56 4.61 10.14
CA ARG A 94 0.76 4.13 11.27
C ARG A 94 1.63 3.35 12.26
N TRP A 95 1.61 3.76 13.51
CA TRP A 95 2.08 2.97 14.65
C TRP A 95 0.91 2.14 15.15
N GLY A 96 0.84 0.91 14.73
CA GLY A 96 -0.30 0.06 15.01
C GLY A 96 -0.12 -1.34 14.42
N GLY A 97 -0.94 -2.23 14.87
CA GLY A 97 -0.98 -3.64 14.56
C GLY A 97 -1.52 -4.41 15.74
N CYS A 98 -1.39 -5.73 15.74
CA CYS A 98 -1.91 -6.56 16.83
C CYS A 98 -1.31 -6.20 18.21
N PHE A 99 -0.07 -5.70 18.25
CA PHE A 99 0.57 -5.27 19.50
C PHE A 99 -0.20 -4.14 20.18
N SER A 100 -0.88 -3.27 19.47
CA SER A 100 -1.63 -2.14 20.06
C SER A 100 -2.70 -2.59 21.05
N SER A 101 -3.25 -3.80 20.89
CA SER A 101 -4.24 -4.37 21.82
C SER A 101 -3.69 -4.68 23.21
N TYR A 102 -2.37 -4.71 23.41
CA TYR A 102 -1.71 -4.96 24.71
C TYR A 102 -0.53 -4.00 24.97
N TYR A 103 -0.38 -2.97 24.15
CA TYR A 103 0.65 -1.95 24.32
C TYR A 103 0.25 -0.93 25.39
N ARG A 104 1.14 -0.70 26.34
CA ARG A 104 0.99 0.31 27.39
C ARG A 104 1.98 1.44 27.07
N TRP A 105 1.49 2.51 26.44
CA TRP A 105 2.34 3.58 25.92
C TRP A 105 3.26 4.25 26.96
N LYS A 106 2.83 4.30 28.22
CA LYS A 106 3.64 4.85 29.33
C LYS A 106 4.92 4.07 29.60
N GLU A 107 4.95 2.78 29.25
CA GLU A 107 6.14 1.94 29.38
C GLU A 107 7.21 2.26 28.32
N ALA A 108 6.83 2.98 27.25
CA ALA A 108 7.67 3.26 26.08
C ALA A 108 7.98 4.75 25.89
N VAL A 109 7.85 5.55 26.94
CA VAL A 109 8.20 6.98 26.94
C VAL A 109 9.18 7.31 28.09
N GLY A 110 9.81 8.48 28.05
CA GLY A 110 10.82 8.87 29.03
C GLY A 110 12.22 8.29 28.73
N PRO A 111 13.14 8.29 29.71
CA PRO A 111 14.49 7.77 29.55
C PRO A 111 14.48 6.30 29.13
N ARG A 112 15.24 5.95 28.10
CA ARG A 112 15.18 4.60 27.48
C ARG A 112 15.61 3.47 28.40
N ASP A 113 16.59 3.72 29.24
CA ASP A 113 17.11 2.79 30.24
C ASP A 113 16.11 2.48 31.36
N GLN A 114 15.05 3.30 31.48
CA GLN A 114 13.98 3.13 32.47
C GLN A 114 12.71 2.54 31.88
N ARG A 115 12.66 2.32 30.56
CA ARG A 115 11.49 1.78 29.88
C ARG A 115 11.30 0.30 30.18
N THR A 116 10.05 -0.11 30.39
CA THR A 116 9.71 -1.49 30.72
C THR A 116 9.53 -2.32 29.44
N PRO A 117 10.31 -3.37 29.22
CA PRO A 117 10.08 -4.28 28.09
C PRO A 117 8.72 -4.99 28.21
N MET A 118 8.09 -5.26 27.07
CA MET A 118 6.87 -6.06 27.01
C MET A 118 7.08 -7.34 26.20
N ILE A 119 6.32 -8.39 26.53
CA ILE A 119 6.20 -9.59 25.71
C ILE A 119 5.22 -9.30 24.57
N ASN A 120 5.62 -9.63 23.35
CA ASN A 120 4.69 -9.62 22.23
C ASN A 120 3.82 -10.88 22.29
N LEU A 121 2.55 -10.69 22.65
CA LEU A 121 1.63 -11.81 22.93
C LEU A 121 1.20 -12.56 21.68
N LEU A 122 1.28 -11.95 20.50
CA LEU A 122 0.90 -12.59 19.24
C LEU A 122 2.11 -13.16 18.48
N TRP A 123 3.14 -12.34 18.31
CA TRP A 123 4.28 -12.68 17.46
C TRP A 123 5.42 -13.37 18.22
N GLY A 124 5.36 -13.32 19.55
CA GLY A 124 6.46 -13.79 20.43
C GLY A 124 7.60 -12.77 20.48
N GLY A 125 8.60 -13.07 21.28
CA GLY A 125 9.75 -12.20 21.51
C GLY A 125 9.44 -11.06 22.48
N ILE A 126 10.42 -10.18 22.63
CA ILE A 126 10.39 -9.06 23.58
C ILE A 126 10.52 -7.75 22.80
N GLU A 127 9.56 -6.86 22.99
CA GLU A 127 9.68 -5.47 22.61
C GLU A 127 10.39 -4.74 23.75
N THR A 128 11.55 -4.18 23.46
CA THR A 128 12.37 -3.49 24.45
C THR A 128 11.78 -2.16 24.87
N ASN A 129 10.83 -1.63 24.11
CA ASN A 129 10.27 -0.27 24.26
C ASN A 129 11.31 0.86 24.19
N GLN A 130 12.53 0.58 23.74
CA GLN A 130 13.55 1.62 23.52
C GLN A 130 13.22 2.53 22.34
N VAL A 131 12.39 2.06 21.43
CA VAL A 131 11.73 2.87 20.40
C VAL A 131 10.26 2.97 20.77
N GLY A 132 9.78 4.17 20.98
CA GLY A 132 8.40 4.42 21.37
C GLY A 132 7.85 5.67 20.68
N THR A 133 6.90 6.34 21.33
CA THR A 133 6.15 7.46 20.74
C THR A 133 7.04 8.58 20.19
N ALA A 134 8.03 9.03 20.95
CA ALA A 134 8.87 10.16 20.54
C ALA A 134 9.78 9.81 19.37
N GLU A 135 10.40 8.64 19.41
CA GLU A 135 11.27 8.14 18.35
C GLU A 135 10.48 7.88 17.06
N PHE A 136 9.26 7.35 17.17
CA PHE A 136 8.37 7.15 16.01
C PHE A 136 7.98 8.48 15.36
N VAL A 137 7.59 9.49 16.14
CA VAL A 137 7.25 10.82 15.62
C VAL A 137 8.47 11.50 15.00
N ASP A 138 9.66 11.32 15.59
CA ASP A 138 10.91 11.80 15.01
C ASP A 138 11.17 11.15 13.63
N PHE A 139 10.95 9.83 13.50
CA PHE A 139 11.02 9.14 12.21
C PHE A 139 10.07 9.75 11.19
N CYS A 140 8.80 9.91 11.55
CA CYS A 140 7.78 10.49 10.66
C CYS A 140 8.20 11.90 10.18
N ARG A 141 8.75 12.73 11.07
CA ARG A 141 9.27 14.06 10.72
C ARG A 141 10.43 14.01 9.74
N GLN A 142 11.39 13.11 9.97
CA GLN A 142 12.54 12.94 9.08
C GLN A 142 12.12 12.51 7.68
N VAL A 143 11.09 11.69 7.56
CA VAL A 143 10.59 11.21 6.26
C VAL A 143 9.41 12.03 5.70
N ARG A 144 8.97 13.08 6.42
CA ARG A 144 7.87 13.97 6.05
C ARG A 144 6.52 13.27 5.90
N ALA A 145 6.25 12.30 6.77
CA ALA A 145 4.97 11.59 6.86
C ALA A 145 4.17 12.03 8.07
N ASP A 146 2.84 12.04 7.99
CA ASP A 146 1.97 12.24 9.13
C ASP A 146 1.94 11.00 10.03
N PRO A 147 2.11 11.14 11.36
CA PRO A 147 1.97 10.02 12.29
C PRO A 147 0.50 9.67 12.53
N LEU A 148 0.18 8.37 12.52
CA LEU A 148 -1.10 7.81 12.95
C LEU A 148 -0.83 6.81 14.07
N MET A 149 -1.44 7.01 15.25
CA MET A 149 -1.28 6.12 16.40
C MET A 149 -2.52 5.26 16.59
N CYS A 150 -2.32 3.96 16.93
CA CYS A 150 -3.42 3.06 17.29
C CYS A 150 -3.41 2.84 18.80
N VAL A 151 -4.51 3.20 19.48
CA VAL A 151 -4.63 3.08 20.93
C VAL A 151 -5.03 1.68 21.37
N ASN A 152 -4.64 1.30 22.59
CA ASN A 152 -5.10 0.07 23.23
C ASN A 152 -6.58 0.19 23.57
N PHE A 153 -7.40 -0.54 22.85
CA PHE A 153 -8.86 -0.53 22.96
C PHE A 153 -9.36 -1.65 23.90
N GLU A 154 -9.04 -1.55 25.18
CA GLU A 154 -9.32 -2.58 26.19
C GLU A 154 -8.97 -4.00 25.71
N SER A 155 -7.77 -4.13 25.12
CA SER A 155 -7.31 -5.37 24.48
C SER A 155 -8.27 -5.91 23.42
N ASP A 156 -9.06 -5.02 22.76
CA ASP A 156 -10.12 -5.37 21.81
C ASP A 156 -11.13 -6.40 22.37
N GLY A 157 -11.34 -6.38 23.71
CA GLY A 157 -12.18 -7.34 24.44
C GLY A 157 -11.58 -8.74 24.57
N ARG A 158 -10.35 -8.97 24.12
CA ARG A 158 -9.70 -10.30 24.09
C ARG A 158 -9.10 -10.65 25.46
N LYS A 159 -9.79 -11.43 26.26
CA LYS A 159 -9.35 -11.80 27.62
C LYS A 159 -7.92 -12.33 27.71
N GLY A 160 -7.44 -13.06 26.69
CA GLY A 160 -6.08 -13.60 26.62
C GLY A 160 -4.99 -12.54 26.42
N TRP A 161 -5.36 -11.29 26.08
CA TRP A 161 -4.42 -10.17 25.88
C TRP A 161 -4.50 -9.13 27.00
N MET A 162 -5.43 -9.29 27.96
CA MET A 162 -5.59 -8.36 29.07
C MET A 162 -4.51 -8.48 30.13
N LYS A 163 -3.78 -9.59 30.17
CA LYS A 163 -2.64 -9.83 31.06
C LYS A 163 -1.53 -10.57 30.32
N ASP A 164 -0.30 -10.25 30.64
CA ASP A 164 0.84 -11.02 30.16
C ASP A 164 1.06 -12.30 31.01
N PRO A 165 1.97 -13.21 30.58
CA PRO A 165 2.27 -14.44 31.33
C PRO A 165 2.76 -14.22 32.78
N PHE A 166 3.19 -13.01 33.12
CA PHE A 166 3.61 -12.64 34.48
C PHE A 166 2.49 -11.99 35.28
N GLY A 167 1.27 -11.92 34.74
CA GLY A 167 0.10 -11.34 35.40
C GLY A 167 0.00 -9.81 35.33
N ARG A 168 0.94 -9.13 34.64
CA ARG A 168 0.86 -7.68 34.46
C ARG A 168 -0.31 -7.29 33.57
N VAL A 169 -1.05 -6.26 33.98
CA VAL A 169 -2.22 -5.78 33.22
C VAL A 169 -1.74 -5.12 31.91
N ARG A 170 -2.29 -5.62 30.79
CA ARG A 170 -1.99 -5.11 29.45
C ARG A 170 -3.18 -4.36 28.83
N CYS A 171 -4.33 -4.34 29.49
CA CYS A 171 -5.55 -3.69 29.03
C CYS A 171 -5.46 -2.16 29.24
N GLY A 172 -5.64 -1.35 28.20
CA GLY A 172 -5.72 0.10 28.27
C GLY A 172 -7.17 0.58 28.15
N ASP A 173 -7.56 1.61 28.91
CA ASP A 173 -8.90 2.18 28.92
C ASP A 173 -8.98 3.53 28.17
N ALA A 174 -10.18 4.09 28.06
CA ALA A 174 -10.44 5.36 27.40
C ALA A 174 -9.67 6.53 28.07
N ARG A 175 -9.46 6.48 29.40
CA ARG A 175 -8.66 7.48 30.11
C ARG A 175 -7.22 7.40 29.68
N GLU A 176 -6.62 6.20 29.62
CA GLU A 176 -5.23 6.03 29.15
C GLU A 176 -5.05 6.52 27.70
N ALA A 177 -6.03 6.28 26.83
CA ALA A 177 -6.01 6.81 25.46
C ALA A 177 -6.02 8.35 25.45
N GLY A 178 -6.89 8.98 26.25
CA GLY A 178 -6.91 10.44 26.42
C GLY A 178 -5.61 11.00 27.00
N GLU A 179 -5.02 10.32 27.98
CA GLU A 179 -3.72 10.70 28.56
C GLU A 179 -2.58 10.60 27.55
N TRP A 180 -2.66 9.66 26.57
CA TRP A 180 -1.66 9.58 25.51
C TRP A 180 -1.79 10.73 24.52
N VAL A 181 -3.02 11.12 24.14
CA VAL A 181 -3.27 12.32 23.33
C VAL A 181 -2.75 13.57 24.06
N ASP A 182 -3.04 13.72 25.36
CA ASP A 182 -2.57 14.84 26.17
C ASP A 182 -1.02 14.88 26.25
N TYR A 183 -0.39 13.74 26.47
CA TYR A 183 1.08 13.64 26.45
C TYR A 183 1.66 14.13 25.13
N CYS A 184 1.05 13.74 24.00
CA CYS A 184 1.58 14.08 22.68
C CYS A 184 1.27 15.53 22.27
N ASN A 185 0.06 16.02 22.53
CA ASN A 185 -0.44 17.22 21.87
C ASN A 185 -0.58 18.44 22.80
N ASN A 186 -0.73 18.25 24.12
CA ASN A 186 -0.86 19.35 25.05
C ASN A 186 0.50 20.04 25.26
N PRO A 187 0.67 21.35 24.91
CA PRO A 187 1.92 22.06 25.09
C PRO A 187 2.39 22.15 26.54
N LYS A 188 1.49 22.00 27.52
CA LYS A 188 1.75 22.10 28.95
C LYS A 188 1.82 20.76 29.68
N ASN A 189 1.83 19.63 28.94
CA ASN A 189 1.88 18.31 29.58
C ASN A 189 3.17 18.13 30.39
N SER A 190 3.03 18.03 31.71
CA SER A 190 4.15 17.99 32.64
C SER A 190 5.02 16.73 32.50
N LEU A 191 4.41 15.59 32.19
CA LEU A 191 5.14 14.33 32.00
C LEU A 191 6.03 14.40 30.75
N ARG A 192 5.51 14.90 29.63
CA ARG A 192 6.33 15.08 28.40
C ARG A 192 7.48 16.06 28.66
N LEU A 193 7.20 17.17 29.34
CA LEU A 193 8.21 18.17 29.66
C LEU A 193 9.29 17.58 30.56
N SER A 194 8.94 16.77 31.59
CA SER A 194 9.90 16.07 32.46
C SER A 194 10.75 15.05 31.69
N HIS A 195 10.27 14.51 30.58
CA HIS A 195 11.02 13.64 29.67
C HIS A 195 11.93 14.40 28.68
N GLY A 196 12.02 15.73 28.83
CA GLY A 196 12.90 16.57 27.99
C GLY A 196 12.33 17.02 26.65
N HIS A 197 11.09 16.63 26.31
CA HIS A 197 10.43 17.06 25.07
C HIS A 197 9.68 18.37 25.29
N LYS A 198 10.32 19.50 24.98
CA LYS A 198 9.76 20.85 25.17
C LYS A 198 8.52 21.08 24.30
N ASP A 199 8.60 20.72 23.01
CA ASP A 199 7.53 20.92 22.06
C ASP A 199 6.54 19.74 22.02
N PRO A 200 5.25 19.99 21.75
CA PRO A 200 4.29 18.94 21.50
C PRO A 200 4.67 18.06 20.31
N LEU A 201 4.34 16.78 20.37
CA LEU A 201 4.57 15.85 19.28
C LEU A 201 3.61 16.07 18.13
N ARG A 202 2.43 16.67 18.36
CA ARG A 202 1.43 17.08 17.36
C ARG A 202 0.98 15.93 16.46
N ILE A 203 0.44 14.89 17.07
CA ILE A 203 -0.08 13.73 16.35
C ILE A 203 -1.53 13.99 15.94
N PRO A 204 -1.82 14.12 14.63
CA PRO A 204 -3.15 14.49 14.17
C PRO A 204 -4.12 13.31 14.03
N PHE A 205 -3.63 12.08 13.81
CA PHE A 205 -4.46 10.91 13.52
C PHE A 205 -4.35 9.85 14.60
N TRP A 206 -5.52 9.32 15.02
CA TRP A 206 -5.64 8.33 16.07
C TRP A 206 -6.65 7.25 15.70
N GLN A 207 -6.26 5.99 15.76
CA GLN A 207 -7.14 4.86 15.51
C GLN A 207 -7.54 4.20 16.84
N ILE A 208 -8.82 3.89 17.01
CA ILE A 208 -9.37 3.18 18.16
C ILE A 208 -9.60 1.72 17.76
N GLY A 209 -8.84 0.82 18.40
CA GLY A 209 -8.90 -0.62 18.15
C GLY A 209 -8.12 -1.09 16.94
N ASN A 210 -7.73 -2.37 16.97
CA ASN A 210 -7.04 -3.06 15.88
C ASN A 210 -7.62 -4.46 15.69
N GLU A 211 -8.16 -4.74 14.51
CA GLU A 211 -8.73 -6.04 14.18
C GLU A 211 -9.75 -6.54 15.21
N THR A 212 -10.49 -5.62 15.81
CA THR A 212 -11.42 -5.87 16.91
C THR A 212 -12.44 -6.96 16.57
N SER A 213 -12.96 -6.95 15.33
CA SER A 213 -13.93 -7.92 14.82
C SER A 213 -13.34 -9.30 14.46
N TYR A 214 -12.01 -9.47 14.43
CA TYR A 214 -11.37 -10.71 13.98
C TYR A 214 -11.31 -11.80 15.06
N SER A 215 -11.73 -11.49 16.28
CA SER A 215 -11.81 -12.46 17.36
C SER A 215 -13.26 -12.66 17.82
N LYS A 216 -13.76 -13.89 17.72
CA LYS A 216 -15.07 -14.27 18.29
C LYS A 216 -15.12 -14.19 19.83
N LYS A 217 -13.96 -14.03 20.48
CA LYS A 217 -13.80 -13.91 21.94
C LYS A 217 -13.52 -12.46 22.37
N GLY A 218 -13.56 -11.50 21.43
CA GLY A 218 -13.42 -10.07 21.67
C GLY A 218 -14.78 -9.39 21.82
N PHE A 219 -14.78 -8.07 21.59
CA PHE A 219 -16.03 -7.30 21.54
C PHE A 219 -16.90 -7.75 20.37
N ASP A 220 -18.21 -7.66 20.55
CA ASP A 220 -19.17 -7.60 19.45
C ASP A 220 -19.27 -6.17 18.89
N CYS A 221 -20.01 -6.01 17.79
CA CYS A 221 -20.15 -4.75 17.10
C CYS A 221 -20.75 -3.64 17.96
N GLU A 222 -21.82 -3.94 18.71
CA GLU A 222 -22.52 -2.97 19.56
C GLU A 222 -21.62 -2.48 20.69
N THR A 223 -20.96 -3.41 21.38
CA THR A 223 -20.00 -3.08 22.43
C THR A 223 -18.85 -2.25 21.91
N ALA A 224 -18.27 -2.64 20.77
CA ALA A 224 -17.17 -1.90 20.15
C ALA A 224 -17.60 -0.49 19.75
N ALA A 225 -18.78 -0.33 19.13
CA ALA A 225 -19.27 0.98 18.72
C ALA A 225 -19.54 1.92 19.92
N ALA A 226 -20.20 1.41 20.98
CA ALA A 226 -20.44 2.19 22.20
C ALA A 226 -19.14 2.61 22.89
N LYS A 227 -18.17 1.69 23.03
CA LYS A 227 -16.85 1.99 23.60
C LYS A 227 -16.04 2.94 22.73
N THR A 228 -16.19 2.90 21.40
CA THR A 228 -15.54 3.86 20.51
C THR A 228 -15.99 5.28 20.82
N VAL A 229 -17.26 5.53 21.14
CA VAL A 229 -17.79 6.82 21.60
C VAL A 229 -17.10 7.28 22.90
N GLU A 230 -16.96 6.35 23.88
CA GLU A 230 -16.30 6.64 25.15
C GLU A 230 -14.84 7.07 24.95
N PHE A 231 -14.10 6.27 24.19
CA PHE A 231 -12.70 6.55 23.84
C PHE A 231 -12.56 7.90 23.10
N ALA A 232 -13.37 8.11 22.08
CA ALA A 232 -13.33 9.33 21.27
C ALA A 232 -13.59 10.58 22.12
N LYS A 233 -14.57 10.54 23.03
CA LYS A 233 -14.84 11.64 23.98
C LYS A 233 -13.66 11.93 24.89
N SER A 234 -13.03 10.88 25.47
CA SER A 234 -11.85 11.02 26.32
C SER A 234 -10.66 11.64 25.55
N MET A 235 -10.39 11.14 24.34
CA MET A 235 -9.29 11.61 23.52
C MET A 235 -9.51 13.07 23.06
N ARG A 236 -10.73 13.44 22.62
CA ARG A 236 -11.07 14.81 22.20
C ARG A 236 -11.10 15.81 23.35
N LYS A 237 -11.31 15.36 24.58
CA LYS A 237 -11.17 16.22 25.76
C LYS A 237 -9.71 16.67 25.91
N ALA A 238 -8.74 15.86 25.53
CA ALA A 238 -7.32 16.20 25.55
C ALA A 238 -6.93 17.09 24.37
N ASP A 239 -7.42 16.78 23.17
CA ASP A 239 -7.22 17.60 21.97
C ASP A 239 -8.44 17.46 21.03
N PRO A 240 -9.28 18.52 20.90
CA PRO A 240 -10.46 18.47 20.04
C PRO A 240 -10.16 18.45 18.55
N SER A 241 -8.94 18.76 18.13
CA SER A 241 -8.55 18.87 16.72
C SER A 241 -8.17 17.53 16.07
N ILE A 242 -7.99 16.47 16.86
CA ILE A 242 -7.55 15.15 16.35
C ILE A 242 -8.59 14.51 15.43
N LYS A 243 -8.08 13.77 14.47
CA LYS A 243 -8.87 12.95 13.55
C LYS A 243 -8.91 11.51 14.07
N ILE A 244 -10.11 11.03 14.34
CA ILE A 244 -10.32 9.71 14.93
C ILE A 244 -10.80 8.72 13.87
N ILE A 245 -10.23 7.53 13.90
CA ILE A 245 -10.54 6.40 13.03
C ILE A 245 -11.11 5.28 13.89
N GLY A 246 -12.36 4.86 13.63
CA GLY A 246 -12.99 3.71 14.30
C GLY A 246 -12.80 2.43 13.50
N TRP A 247 -13.00 1.27 14.13
CA TRP A 247 -12.90 -0.03 13.46
C TRP A 247 -14.21 -0.45 12.82
N GLY A 248 -14.22 -0.82 11.51
CA GLY A 248 -15.45 -1.17 10.79
C GLY A 248 -15.39 -2.43 9.92
N ASP A 249 -14.32 -3.23 9.99
CA ASP A 249 -14.24 -4.44 9.18
C ASP A 249 -15.23 -5.53 9.63
N SER A 250 -15.32 -6.61 8.84
CA SER A 250 -16.24 -7.74 9.05
C SER A 250 -17.72 -7.36 9.05
N GLY A 251 -18.09 -6.33 8.26
CA GLY A 251 -19.46 -5.87 8.16
C GLY A 251 -19.92 -4.86 9.22
N TRP A 252 -18.98 -4.39 10.06
CA TRP A 252 -19.30 -3.46 11.15
C TRP A 252 -19.35 -1.99 10.72
N ALA A 253 -18.85 -1.65 9.51
CA ALA A 253 -18.67 -0.25 9.09
C ALA A 253 -19.93 0.58 9.22
N LYS A 254 -21.07 0.10 8.69
CA LYS A 254 -22.35 0.81 8.78
C LYS A 254 -22.75 1.06 10.24
N ARG A 255 -22.74 0.01 11.07
CA ARG A 255 -23.18 0.11 12.47
C ARG A 255 -22.26 0.99 13.31
N MET A 256 -20.95 0.91 13.07
CA MET A 256 -19.97 1.80 13.71
C MET A 256 -20.26 3.28 13.39
N ILE A 257 -20.60 3.59 12.15
CA ILE A 257 -20.94 4.96 11.74
C ILE A 257 -22.28 5.41 12.35
N GLU A 258 -23.29 4.54 12.38
CA GLU A 258 -24.60 4.88 12.99
C GLU A 258 -24.48 5.23 14.48
N VAL A 259 -23.57 4.58 15.22
CA VAL A 259 -23.42 4.79 16.68
C VAL A 259 -22.35 5.85 17.00
N ALA A 260 -21.22 5.82 16.33
CA ALA A 260 -20.05 6.63 16.68
C ALA A 260 -19.68 7.68 15.62
N GLY A 261 -20.42 7.78 14.50
CA GLY A 261 -20.03 8.60 13.33
C GLY A 261 -19.78 10.07 13.63
N GLU A 262 -20.54 10.69 14.53
CA GLU A 262 -20.32 12.09 14.95
C GLU A 262 -18.93 12.34 15.56
N HIS A 263 -18.27 11.27 16.03
CA HIS A 263 -16.94 11.32 16.62
C HIS A 263 -15.82 10.85 15.67
N LEU A 264 -16.17 10.33 14.48
CA LEU A 264 -15.21 9.70 13.56
C LEU A 264 -14.97 10.55 12.31
N GLN A 265 -13.73 10.55 11.83
CA GLN A 265 -13.38 11.07 10.51
C GLN A 265 -13.20 9.96 9.49
N TYR A 266 -12.91 8.74 9.94
CA TYR A 266 -12.73 7.57 9.07
C TYR A 266 -13.18 6.30 9.79
N VAL A 267 -13.44 5.26 8.99
CA VAL A 267 -13.64 3.89 9.50
C VAL A 267 -12.56 2.99 8.90
N ALA A 268 -11.82 2.30 9.78
CA ALA A 268 -10.73 1.42 9.39
C ALA A 268 -11.22 0.05 8.95
N ILE A 269 -10.58 -0.46 7.88
CA ILE A 269 -10.68 -1.84 7.43
C ILE A 269 -9.28 -2.39 7.15
N HIS A 270 -9.12 -3.71 7.18
CA HIS A 270 -7.91 -4.41 6.75
C HIS A 270 -8.22 -5.38 5.62
N HIS A 271 -7.25 -5.64 4.77
CA HIS A 271 -7.38 -6.67 3.76
C HIS A 271 -6.04 -7.36 3.45
N MET A 272 -5.80 -8.49 4.12
CA MET A 272 -4.76 -9.44 3.72
C MET A 272 -5.33 -10.31 2.61
N PHE A 273 -5.06 -9.96 1.34
CA PHE A 273 -5.65 -10.67 0.21
C PHE A 273 -4.94 -11.99 -0.06
N ARG A 274 -5.75 -13.03 -0.25
CA ARG A 274 -5.31 -14.44 -0.27
C ARG A 274 -5.67 -15.10 -1.58
N PRO A 275 -4.99 -14.78 -2.69
CA PRO A 275 -5.30 -15.43 -3.95
C PRO A 275 -4.95 -16.93 -3.86
N ASN A 276 -5.95 -17.77 -4.07
CA ASN A 276 -5.81 -19.23 -4.13
C ASN A 276 -5.25 -19.91 -2.87
N ARG A 277 -5.52 -19.36 -1.67
CA ARG A 277 -5.05 -19.93 -0.40
C ARG A 277 -5.44 -21.41 -0.20
N GLU A 278 -6.59 -21.80 -0.73
CA GLU A 278 -7.14 -23.15 -0.55
C GLU A 278 -6.59 -24.16 -1.56
N GLN A 279 -5.85 -23.71 -2.57
CA GLN A 279 -5.25 -24.61 -3.56
C GLN A 279 -3.92 -25.17 -3.02
N LYS A 280 -3.89 -26.49 -2.80
CA LYS A 280 -2.67 -27.21 -2.35
C LYS A 280 -1.50 -27.07 -3.33
N ASP A 281 -1.77 -26.82 -4.59
CA ASP A 281 -0.82 -26.68 -5.69
C ASP A 281 -0.65 -25.23 -6.17
N SER A 282 -0.86 -24.25 -5.30
CA SER A 282 -0.72 -22.83 -5.65
C SER A 282 0.68 -22.54 -6.20
N PRO A 283 0.79 -21.92 -7.38
CA PRO A 283 2.10 -21.53 -7.92
C PRO A 283 2.73 -20.38 -7.11
N LEU A 284 2.00 -19.78 -6.16
CA LEU A 284 2.49 -18.71 -5.30
C LEU A 284 3.07 -19.21 -3.97
N GLN A 285 3.21 -20.53 -3.78
CA GLN A 285 3.75 -21.12 -2.58
C GLN A 285 5.27 -21.33 -2.68
N GLY A 286 6.01 -20.77 -1.74
CA GLY A 286 7.48 -20.94 -1.67
C GLY A 286 8.14 -20.55 -3.00
N THR A 287 8.89 -21.46 -3.61
CA THR A 287 9.59 -21.27 -4.89
C THR A 287 8.88 -21.87 -6.10
N GLU A 288 7.63 -22.33 -5.95
CA GLU A 288 6.85 -22.93 -7.05
C GLU A 288 6.64 -21.99 -8.24
N TYR A 289 6.61 -20.69 -7.98
CA TYR A 289 6.47 -19.66 -9.03
C TYR A 289 7.56 -19.72 -10.12
N ARG A 290 8.75 -20.23 -9.79
CA ARG A 290 9.87 -20.36 -10.74
C ARG A 290 9.67 -21.53 -11.71
N LYS A 291 8.82 -22.52 -11.36
CA LYS A 291 8.59 -23.71 -12.19
C LYS A 291 7.63 -23.44 -13.36
N ASP A 292 6.64 -22.58 -13.15
CA ASP A 292 5.66 -22.20 -14.17
C ASP A 292 5.37 -20.69 -14.08
N PRO A 293 6.23 -19.85 -14.68
CA PRO A 293 6.07 -18.41 -14.66
C PRO A 293 4.77 -17.93 -15.33
N ALA A 294 4.27 -18.64 -16.35
CA ALA A 294 3.04 -18.27 -17.04
C ALA A 294 1.81 -18.48 -16.13
N ARG A 295 1.74 -19.58 -15.43
CA ARG A 295 0.70 -19.86 -14.45
C ARG A 295 0.78 -18.90 -13.27
N THR A 296 1.97 -18.62 -12.79
CA THR A 296 2.23 -17.62 -11.73
C THR A 296 1.72 -16.24 -12.15
N TRP A 297 2.07 -15.79 -13.34
CA TRP A 297 1.57 -14.53 -13.90
C TRP A 297 0.05 -14.47 -13.93
N ALA A 298 -0.60 -15.51 -14.43
CA ALA A 298 -2.07 -15.57 -14.51
C ALA A 298 -2.73 -15.46 -13.12
N HIS A 299 -2.14 -16.07 -12.09
CA HIS A 299 -2.63 -15.97 -10.70
C HIS A 299 -2.43 -14.58 -10.12
N LEU A 300 -1.24 -13.98 -10.30
CA LEU A 300 -0.95 -12.62 -9.82
C LEU A 300 -1.85 -11.59 -10.49
N MET A 301 -2.06 -11.70 -11.80
CA MET A 301 -2.92 -10.76 -12.55
C MET A 301 -4.40 -10.83 -12.15
N LYS A 302 -4.87 -11.93 -11.57
CA LYS A 302 -6.26 -12.06 -11.08
C LYS A 302 -6.41 -11.64 -9.60
N ALA A 303 -5.33 -11.51 -8.86
CA ALA A 303 -5.37 -11.28 -7.42
C ALA A 303 -6.14 -10.01 -7.01
N TYR A 304 -6.08 -8.95 -7.83
CA TYR A 304 -6.79 -7.69 -7.58
C TYR A 304 -8.31 -7.86 -7.44
N GLN A 305 -8.92 -8.86 -8.09
CA GLN A 305 -10.37 -9.05 -8.09
C GLN A 305 -10.94 -9.24 -6.69
N ALA A 306 -10.26 -10.04 -5.86
CA ALA A 306 -10.66 -10.23 -4.46
C ALA A 306 -10.54 -8.94 -3.65
N HIS A 307 -9.52 -8.13 -3.94
CA HIS A 307 -9.32 -6.83 -3.30
C HIS A 307 -10.40 -5.83 -3.72
N GLU A 308 -10.64 -5.70 -5.02
CA GLU A 308 -11.68 -4.81 -5.55
C GLU A 308 -13.05 -5.17 -5.00
N GLN A 309 -13.38 -6.47 -4.94
CA GLN A 309 -14.65 -6.92 -4.36
C GLN A 309 -14.78 -6.55 -2.87
N LYS A 310 -13.70 -6.70 -2.08
CA LYS A 310 -13.68 -6.29 -0.67
C LYS A 310 -13.93 -4.79 -0.55
N ILE A 311 -13.18 -3.97 -1.28
CA ILE A 311 -13.33 -2.51 -1.25
C ILE A 311 -14.75 -2.10 -1.66
N LYS A 312 -15.23 -2.63 -2.78
CA LYS A 312 -16.60 -2.38 -3.27
C LYS A 312 -17.65 -2.69 -2.20
N ASN A 313 -17.59 -3.88 -1.59
CA ASN A 313 -18.57 -4.30 -0.59
C ASN A 313 -18.59 -3.36 0.63
N VAL A 314 -17.44 -2.85 1.07
CA VAL A 314 -17.40 -1.93 2.22
C VAL A 314 -17.82 -0.52 1.79
N CYS A 315 -17.44 -0.05 0.61
CA CYS A 315 -17.95 1.21 0.05
C CYS A 315 -19.48 1.23 -0.02
N GLU A 316 -20.11 0.12 -0.43
CA GLU A 316 -21.57 -0.01 -0.44
C GLU A 316 -22.19 0.09 0.97
N GLN A 317 -21.51 -0.43 2.00
CA GLN A 317 -21.99 -0.33 3.39
C GLN A 317 -21.98 1.11 3.92
N VAL A 318 -21.02 1.94 3.50
CA VAL A 318 -20.82 3.30 4.03
C VAL A 318 -21.35 4.40 3.08
N LYS A 319 -21.84 4.01 1.91
CA LYS A 319 -22.37 4.95 0.92
C LYS A 319 -23.48 5.82 1.51
N GLY A 320 -23.34 7.14 1.37
CA GLY A 320 -24.31 8.12 1.88
C GLY A 320 -24.23 8.39 3.38
N LEU A 321 -23.32 7.74 4.13
CA LEU A 321 -23.17 7.96 5.57
C LEU A 321 -22.15 9.08 5.92
N GLY A 322 -21.46 9.64 4.93
CA GLY A 322 -20.58 10.79 5.12
C GLY A 322 -19.22 10.50 5.77
N ILE A 323 -18.93 9.26 6.15
CA ILE A 323 -17.66 8.86 6.76
C ILE A 323 -16.88 7.96 5.79
N PRO A 324 -15.70 8.39 5.32
CA PRO A 324 -14.88 7.62 4.40
C PRO A 324 -14.09 6.49 5.09
N LEU A 325 -13.47 5.66 4.24
CA LEU A 325 -12.72 4.48 4.64
C LEU A 325 -11.22 4.77 4.78
N ALA A 326 -10.60 4.05 5.73
CA ALA A 326 -9.16 3.94 5.90
C ALA A 326 -8.74 2.46 5.82
N LEU A 327 -8.04 2.08 4.77
CA LEU A 327 -7.43 0.75 4.65
C LEU A 327 -6.07 0.80 5.36
N THR A 328 -6.07 0.53 6.67
CA THR A 328 -4.93 0.76 7.55
C THR A 328 -3.94 -0.40 7.63
N GLU A 329 -4.30 -1.57 7.11
CA GLU A 329 -3.38 -2.66 6.78
C GLU A 329 -3.84 -3.38 5.51
N CYS A 330 -2.92 -3.62 4.59
CA CYS A 330 -3.21 -4.35 3.36
C CYS A 330 -1.91 -4.90 2.75
N HIS A 331 -1.90 -6.19 2.43
CA HIS A 331 -0.82 -6.84 1.71
C HIS A 331 -1.26 -8.21 1.19
N PHE A 332 -0.44 -8.87 0.38
CA PHE A 332 -0.61 -10.29 0.05
C PHE A 332 -0.49 -11.15 1.32
N ALA A 333 -1.41 -12.10 1.51
CA ALA A 333 -1.31 -13.14 2.52
C ALA A 333 -1.17 -14.49 1.82
N LEU A 334 0.02 -14.79 1.37
CA LEU A 334 0.37 -16.02 0.67
C LEU A 334 0.73 -17.15 1.64
N PRO A 335 0.75 -18.42 1.20
CA PRO A 335 1.26 -19.51 2.02
C PRO A 335 2.70 -19.23 2.49
N GLY A 336 3.07 -19.68 3.70
CA GLY A 336 4.41 -19.44 4.27
C GLY A 336 4.51 -18.18 5.14
N ARG A 337 3.39 -17.64 5.61
CA ARG A 337 3.34 -16.50 6.55
C ARG A 337 4.14 -15.30 6.05
N ASN A 338 3.79 -14.79 4.87
CA ASN A 338 4.37 -13.59 4.26
C ASN A 338 5.84 -13.73 3.80
N ARG A 339 6.38 -14.95 3.81
CA ARG A 339 7.73 -15.28 3.33
C ARG A 339 7.68 -15.89 1.93
N CYS A 340 7.00 -15.21 1.03
CA CYS A 340 6.79 -15.70 -0.32
C CYS A 340 7.66 -14.92 -1.29
N GLU A 341 8.70 -15.56 -1.76
CA GLU A 341 9.74 -14.99 -2.61
C GLU A 341 9.18 -14.41 -3.93
N VAL A 342 8.06 -14.92 -4.40
CA VAL A 342 7.36 -14.38 -5.59
C VAL A 342 7.07 -12.87 -5.47
N LEU A 343 6.91 -12.34 -4.24
CA LEU A 343 6.64 -10.93 -4.01
C LEU A 343 7.86 -10.03 -4.27
N SER A 344 9.06 -10.61 -4.39
CA SER A 344 10.25 -9.91 -4.86
C SER A 344 10.32 -9.78 -6.39
N SER A 345 9.48 -10.51 -7.13
CA SER A 345 9.48 -10.49 -8.59
C SER A 345 8.80 -9.23 -9.16
N TRP A 346 9.20 -8.84 -10.37
CA TRP A 346 8.52 -7.76 -11.09
C TRP A 346 7.06 -8.14 -11.44
N ALA A 347 6.77 -9.41 -11.66
CA ALA A 347 5.39 -9.88 -11.84
C ALA A 347 4.48 -9.48 -10.67
N ALA A 348 4.99 -9.55 -9.43
CA ALA A 348 4.27 -9.05 -8.26
C ALA A 348 4.13 -7.52 -8.29
N GLY A 349 5.16 -6.79 -8.73
CA GLY A 349 5.08 -5.33 -8.92
C GLY A 349 3.93 -4.93 -9.85
N VAL A 350 3.82 -5.59 -11.02
CA VAL A 350 2.72 -5.35 -11.98
C VAL A 350 1.36 -5.70 -11.35
N SER A 351 1.30 -6.76 -10.54
CA SER A 351 0.09 -7.10 -9.80
C SER A 351 -0.29 -5.99 -8.80
N TYR A 352 0.66 -5.48 -8.01
CA TYR A 352 0.43 -4.39 -7.06
C TYR A 352 -0.04 -3.09 -7.74
N ALA A 353 0.42 -2.80 -8.95
CA ALA A 353 -0.08 -1.66 -9.71
C ALA A 353 -1.59 -1.75 -9.97
N ARG A 354 -2.13 -2.95 -10.23
CA ARG A 354 -3.57 -3.17 -10.37
C ARG A 354 -4.34 -2.85 -9.09
N PHE A 355 -3.78 -3.14 -7.92
CA PHE A 355 -4.38 -2.75 -6.65
C PHE A 355 -4.36 -1.23 -6.46
N MET A 356 -3.29 -0.55 -6.88
CA MET A 356 -3.27 0.92 -6.88
C MET A 356 -4.37 1.50 -7.78
N ASN A 357 -4.60 0.92 -8.96
CA ASN A 357 -5.71 1.34 -9.82
C ASN A 357 -7.08 1.13 -9.13
N VAL A 358 -7.25 0.06 -8.33
CA VAL A 358 -8.46 -0.10 -7.50
C VAL A 358 -8.57 1.04 -6.48
N HIS A 359 -7.48 1.38 -5.76
CA HIS A 359 -7.52 2.48 -4.81
C HIS A 359 -7.93 3.81 -5.45
N LEU A 360 -7.43 4.11 -6.66
CA LEU A 360 -7.81 5.31 -7.39
C LEU A 360 -9.29 5.29 -7.80
N ARG A 361 -9.79 4.16 -8.34
CA ARG A 361 -11.19 4.01 -8.77
C ARG A 361 -12.19 4.14 -7.62
N TYR A 362 -11.81 3.73 -6.41
CA TYR A 362 -12.65 3.83 -5.20
C TYR A 362 -12.28 5.03 -4.31
N GLY A 363 -11.45 5.95 -4.78
CA GLY A 363 -10.92 7.10 -4.05
C GLY A 363 -11.97 8.13 -3.61
N GLU A 364 -13.21 8.02 -4.08
CA GLU A 364 -14.33 8.80 -3.54
C GLU A 364 -14.53 8.52 -2.04
N LEU A 365 -14.52 7.25 -1.66
CA LEU A 365 -14.74 6.79 -0.29
C LEU A 365 -13.46 6.28 0.38
N LEU A 366 -12.51 5.70 -0.35
CA LEU A 366 -11.25 5.25 0.19
C LEU A 366 -10.26 6.43 0.26
N LYS A 367 -10.03 6.96 1.45
CA LYS A 367 -9.19 8.16 1.64
C LYS A 367 -7.83 7.89 2.26
N ILE A 368 -7.64 6.77 2.94
CA ILE A 368 -6.35 6.31 3.47
C ILE A 368 -6.14 4.88 2.96
N GLY A 369 -4.93 4.57 2.47
CA GLY A 369 -4.64 3.25 1.93
C GLY A 369 -3.17 2.88 1.94
N THR A 370 -2.92 1.57 2.03
CA THR A 370 -1.61 0.94 1.92
C THR A 370 -1.70 -0.35 1.12
N LEU A 371 -0.56 -0.87 0.66
CA LEU A 371 -0.46 -2.19 0.00
C LEU A 371 0.66 -3.06 0.57
N ALA A 372 1.35 -2.60 1.60
CA ALA A 372 2.51 -3.27 2.16
C ALA A 372 2.62 -3.02 3.66
N ASP A 373 3.19 -3.99 4.38
CA ASP A 373 3.84 -3.74 5.65
C ASP A 373 5.05 -2.81 5.42
N PHE A 374 5.40 -1.95 6.38
CA PHE A 374 6.37 -0.91 6.11
C PHE A 374 7.77 -1.48 5.88
N CYS A 375 8.37 -2.10 6.88
CA CYS A 375 9.75 -2.58 6.76
C CYS A 375 10.02 -3.80 7.62
N GLY A 376 11.01 -4.58 7.22
CA GLY A 376 11.43 -5.75 7.96
C GLY A 376 12.63 -6.45 7.34
N THR A 377 13.00 -7.58 7.94
CA THR A 377 14.22 -8.30 7.60
C THR A 377 14.01 -9.51 6.71
N ARG A 378 12.79 -10.01 6.59
CA ARG A 378 12.53 -11.30 5.93
C ARG A 378 11.13 -11.48 5.32
N TRP A 379 10.18 -10.62 5.64
CA TRP A 379 8.84 -10.73 5.06
C TRP A 379 8.75 -9.97 3.75
N GLN A 380 8.54 -10.67 2.66
CA GLN A 380 8.48 -10.08 1.32
C GLN A 380 7.24 -9.21 1.09
N VAL A 381 6.31 -9.15 2.03
CA VAL A 381 5.19 -8.20 2.05
C VAL A 381 5.62 -6.79 2.45
N ASN A 382 6.85 -6.61 2.93
CA ASN A 382 7.37 -5.30 3.32
C ASN A 382 7.59 -4.40 2.10
N ALA A 383 7.36 -3.11 2.27
CA ALA A 383 7.74 -2.09 1.30
C ALA A 383 9.27 -1.88 1.27
N VAL A 384 9.89 -1.87 2.45
CA VAL A 384 11.33 -1.72 2.64
C VAL A 384 11.92 -2.99 3.22
N MET A 385 12.87 -3.58 2.50
CA MET A 385 13.62 -4.72 3.01
C MET A 385 14.91 -4.23 3.67
N ILE A 386 15.20 -4.75 4.86
CA ILE A 386 16.38 -4.40 5.66
C ILE A 386 17.26 -5.65 5.80
N PRO A 387 18.34 -5.79 5.02
CA PRO A 387 19.24 -6.94 5.15
C PRO A 387 19.94 -6.97 6.51
N VAL A 388 20.02 -8.14 7.13
CA VAL A 388 20.77 -8.40 8.35
C VAL A 388 21.67 -9.63 8.17
N PRO A 389 22.89 -9.63 8.72
CA PRO A 389 23.48 -8.72 9.71
C PRO A 389 24.03 -7.39 9.15
N GLY A 390 23.91 -7.11 7.90
CA GLY A 390 24.41 -5.87 7.29
C GLY A 390 23.90 -5.75 5.86
N GLY A 391 24.07 -4.59 5.28
CA GLY A 391 23.58 -4.25 3.94
C GLY A 391 22.67 -3.04 3.97
N LYS A 392 22.55 -2.37 2.83
CA LYS A 392 21.67 -1.23 2.67
C LYS A 392 20.21 -1.67 2.56
N ALA A 393 19.31 -0.97 3.23
CA ALA A 393 17.88 -1.09 3.00
C ALA A 393 17.51 -0.77 1.55
N PHE A 394 16.47 -1.41 1.02
CA PHE A 394 16.05 -1.21 -0.37
C PHE A 394 14.53 -1.37 -0.53
N LEU A 395 14.00 -0.74 -1.60
CA LEU A 395 12.58 -0.80 -1.94
C LEU A 395 12.24 -2.11 -2.66
N MET A 396 11.21 -2.80 -2.17
CA MET A 396 10.59 -3.94 -2.83
C MET A 396 9.71 -3.51 -4.01
N PRO A 397 9.33 -4.42 -4.93
CA PRO A 397 8.48 -4.07 -6.07
C PRO A 397 7.20 -3.32 -5.71
N VAL A 398 6.54 -3.69 -4.61
CA VAL A 398 5.35 -2.97 -4.10
C VAL A 398 5.66 -1.50 -3.79
N ALA A 399 6.79 -1.23 -3.15
CA ALA A 399 7.21 0.13 -2.80
C ALA A 399 7.59 0.95 -4.04
N LYS A 400 8.27 0.32 -5.02
CA LYS A 400 8.57 0.96 -6.31
C LYS A 400 7.30 1.40 -7.03
N VAL A 401 6.27 0.57 -7.02
CA VAL A 401 4.95 0.90 -7.58
C VAL A 401 4.25 1.99 -6.78
N MET A 402 4.21 1.91 -5.46
CA MET A 402 3.58 2.95 -4.62
C MET A 402 4.25 4.31 -4.81
N LYS A 403 5.59 4.36 -4.81
CA LYS A 403 6.38 5.56 -5.12
C LYS A 403 6.00 6.13 -6.49
N PHE A 404 5.99 5.28 -7.52
CA PHE A 404 5.67 5.67 -8.89
C PHE A 404 4.27 6.29 -9.01
N TYR A 405 3.26 5.67 -8.40
CA TYR A 405 1.92 6.23 -8.38
C TYR A 405 1.84 7.57 -7.65
N ARG A 406 2.55 7.69 -6.51
CA ARG A 406 2.58 8.92 -5.75
C ARG A 406 3.21 10.08 -6.53
N GLU A 407 4.29 9.84 -7.26
CA GLU A 407 4.99 10.85 -8.07
C GLU A 407 4.13 11.36 -9.22
N HIS A 408 3.24 10.50 -9.76
CA HIS A 408 2.39 10.80 -10.91
C HIS A 408 0.91 10.93 -10.55
N MET A 409 0.58 11.28 -9.29
CA MET A 409 -0.80 11.46 -8.88
C MET A 409 -1.26 12.91 -9.04
N GLY A 410 -2.45 13.11 -9.63
CA GLY A 410 -3.18 14.36 -9.65
C GLY A 410 -4.11 14.52 -8.45
N SER A 411 -4.84 15.64 -8.41
CA SER A 411 -5.76 15.98 -7.32
C SER A 411 -7.14 15.35 -7.45
N SER A 412 -7.58 15.02 -8.67
CA SER A 412 -8.95 14.56 -8.93
C SER A 412 -8.97 13.33 -9.81
N PHE A 413 -9.87 12.38 -9.50
CA PHE A 413 -10.13 11.22 -10.37
C PHE A 413 -10.94 11.63 -11.59
N VAL A 414 -10.61 11.07 -12.75
CA VAL A 414 -11.37 11.21 -14.00
C VAL A 414 -11.69 9.83 -14.60
N GLN A 415 -12.77 9.76 -15.37
CA GLN A 415 -13.30 8.48 -15.82
C GLN A 415 -12.62 7.99 -17.11
N VAL A 416 -12.06 6.79 -17.09
CA VAL A 416 -11.63 6.09 -18.29
C VAL A 416 -12.86 5.54 -19.01
N GLN A 417 -13.02 5.83 -20.30
CA GLN A 417 -14.18 5.44 -21.09
C GLN A 417 -13.96 4.18 -21.91
N ARG A 418 -12.76 4.08 -22.52
CA ARG A 418 -12.40 2.92 -23.36
C ARG A 418 -11.03 2.42 -22.95
N VAL A 419 -10.93 1.11 -22.75
CA VAL A 419 -9.69 0.42 -22.40
C VAL A 419 -9.52 -0.78 -23.33
N PRO A 420 -8.47 -0.84 -24.15
CA PRO A 420 -8.16 -2.02 -24.95
C PRO A 420 -7.89 -3.26 -24.11
N ASP A 421 -8.23 -4.44 -24.66
CA ASP A 421 -7.98 -5.72 -23.97
C ASP A 421 -6.51 -5.87 -23.56
N GLY A 422 -6.30 -6.31 -22.33
CA GLY A 422 -4.98 -6.53 -21.77
C GLY A 422 -4.37 -5.32 -21.09
N LEU A 423 -5.04 -4.16 -21.09
CA LEU A 423 -4.66 -3.04 -20.26
C LEU A 423 -5.57 -2.96 -19.01
N ASP A 424 -5.02 -2.47 -17.90
CA ASP A 424 -5.75 -2.00 -16.73
C ASP A 424 -5.38 -0.52 -16.51
N VAL A 425 -6.37 0.35 -16.47
CA VAL A 425 -6.14 1.80 -16.50
C VAL A 425 -6.95 2.50 -15.40
N ALA A 426 -6.30 3.39 -14.70
CA ALA A 426 -6.95 4.42 -13.89
C ALA A 426 -6.46 5.80 -14.34
N ALA A 427 -7.32 6.81 -14.23
CA ALA A 427 -6.99 8.16 -14.68
C ALA A 427 -7.26 9.18 -13.59
N ASN A 428 -6.42 10.21 -13.57
CA ASN A 428 -6.58 11.34 -12.68
C ASN A 428 -6.16 12.63 -13.39
N ARG A 429 -6.44 13.77 -12.76
CA ARG A 429 -6.19 15.09 -13.35
C ARG A 429 -5.48 16.00 -12.36
N ARG A 430 -4.53 16.76 -12.87
CA ARG A 430 -3.86 17.87 -12.21
C ARG A 430 -3.90 19.10 -13.14
N ASP A 431 -4.72 20.06 -12.81
CA ASP A 431 -4.96 21.25 -13.66
C ASP A 431 -5.38 20.84 -15.09
N ASN A 432 -4.56 21.18 -16.10
CA ASN A 432 -4.78 20.83 -17.51
C ASN A 432 -4.01 19.57 -17.93
N THR A 433 -3.45 18.82 -17.00
CA THR A 433 -2.75 17.56 -17.29
C THR A 433 -3.61 16.36 -16.88
N ILE A 434 -3.92 15.50 -17.82
CA ILE A 434 -4.51 14.18 -17.58
C ILE A 434 -3.39 13.18 -17.35
N ILE A 435 -3.49 12.41 -16.28
CA ILE A 435 -2.50 11.40 -15.89
C ILE A 435 -3.16 10.02 -15.95
N LEU A 436 -2.64 9.14 -16.82
CA LEU A 436 -3.09 7.77 -16.96
C LEU A 436 -2.10 6.84 -16.29
N HIS A 437 -2.55 6.02 -15.34
CA HIS A 437 -1.80 4.87 -14.86
C HIS A 437 -2.19 3.65 -15.68
N VAL A 438 -1.31 3.21 -16.56
CA VAL A 438 -1.57 2.13 -17.53
C VAL A 438 -0.71 0.93 -17.21
N ILE A 439 -1.36 -0.21 -17.04
CA ILE A 439 -0.72 -1.49 -16.78
C ILE A 439 -0.95 -2.41 -17.96
N ASN A 440 0.12 -2.83 -18.63
CA ASN A 440 0.03 -3.92 -19.61
C ASN A 440 0.06 -5.26 -18.89
N THR A 441 -1.09 -5.94 -18.85
CA THR A 441 -1.25 -7.23 -18.17
C THR A 441 -0.87 -8.44 -19.04
N LYS A 442 -0.38 -8.21 -20.26
CA LYS A 442 0.15 -9.28 -21.12
C LYS A 442 1.63 -9.49 -20.79
N ARG A 443 1.96 -10.72 -20.37
CA ARG A 443 3.31 -11.07 -19.92
C ARG A 443 4.39 -10.86 -20.99
N LEU A 444 4.10 -11.21 -22.26
CA LEU A 444 5.07 -11.25 -23.36
C LEU A 444 4.67 -10.43 -24.60
N ARG A 445 3.58 -9.65 -24.53
CA ARG A 445 3.06 -8.91 -25.69
C ARG A 445 2.91 -7.43 -25.39
N SER A 446 3.45 -6.60 -26.26
CA SER A 446 3.20 -5.16 -26.28
C SER A 446 1.77 -4.86 -26.77
N ILE A 447 1.24 -3.72 -26.35
CA ILE A 447 -0.08 -3.23 -26.77
C ILE A 447 0.09 -1.80 -27.27
N THR A 448 -0.30 -1.58 -28.53
CA THR A 448 -0.29 -0.25 -29.15
C THR A 448 -1.70 0.34 -29.11
N VAL A 449 -1.80 1.61 -28.72
CA VAL A 449 -3.07 2.31 -28.61
C VAL A 449 -2.99 3.73 -29.16
N ASP A 450 -4.14 4.27 -29.56
CA ASP A 450 -4.35 5.70 -29.75
C ASP A 450 -4.95 6.30 -28.50
N LEU A 451 -4.26 7.29 -27.92
CA LEU A 451 -4.68 8.01 -26.72
C LEU A 451 -5.66 9.13 -27.11
N GLY A 452 -6.77 9.24 -26.39
CA GLY A 452 -7.78 10.26 -26.61
C GLY A 452 -8.29 10.87 -25.30
N VAL A 453 -8.58 12.16 -25.34
CA VAL A 453 -9.25 12.89 -24.26
C VAL A 453 -10.50 13.53 -24.86
N GLU A 454 -11.67 13.18 -24.31
CA GLU A 454 -12.95 13.63 -24.84
C GLU A 454 -13.06 15.15 -24.86
N GLY A 455 -13.43 15.71 -26.03
CA GLY A 455 -13.62 17.15 -26.20
C GLY A 455 -12.34 17.99 -26.17
N HIS A 456 -11.16 17.36 -26.08
CA HIS A 456 -9.88 18.08 -25.96
C HIS A 456 -8.85 17.54 -26.95
N LYS A 457 -7.92 18.43 -27.31
CA LYS A 457 -6.75 18.08 -28.12
C LYS A 457 -5.54 17.87 -27.19
N ILE A 458 -4.81 16.80 -27.39
CA ILE A 458 -3.54 16.55 -26.70
C ILE A 458 -2.50 17.49 -27.33
N GLN A 459 -1.94 18.40 -26.52
CA GLN A 459 -0.92 19.36 -26.93
C GLN A 459 0.46 18.75 -26.86
N SER A 460 0.76 18.10 -25.73
CA SER A 460 2.03 17.41 -25.46
C SER A 460 1.81 16.24 -24.53
N GLY A 461 2.80 15.37 -24.39
CA GLY A 461 2.73 14.29 -23.43
C GLY A 461 4.09 13.70 -23.09
N LYS A 462 4.16 13.10 -21.91
CA LYS A 462 5.30 12.33 -21.41
C LYS A 462 4.86 10.98 -20.93
N VAL A 463 5.65 9.96 -21.21
CA VAL A 463 5.43 8.62 -20.70
C VAL A 463 6.60 8.24 -19.81
N TYR A 464 6.27 7.90 -18.58
CA TYR A 464 7.17 7.29 -17.60
C TYR A 464 6.87 5.80 -17.58
N GLU A 465 7.88 4.95 -17.71
CA GLU A 465 7.67 3.53 -17.97
C GLU A 465 8.60 2.67 -17.15
N MET A 466 8.03 1.81 -16.31
CA MET A 466 8.73 0.72 -15.65
C MET A 466 8.39 -0.60 -16.36
N ALA A 467 9.40 -1.23 -16.94
CA ALA A 467 9.28 -2.51 -17.62
C ALA A 467 10.61 -3.27 -17.55
N THR A 468 10.53 -4.51 -17.09
CA THR A 468 11.64 -5.45 -17.10
C THR A 468 11.09 -6.87 -17.22
N ASP A 469 11.96 -7.88 -17.23
CA ASP A 469 11.56 -9.28 -17.19
C ASP A 469 10.61 -9.52 -15.99
N PRO A 470 9.42 -10.08 -16.18
CA PRO A 470 8.49 -10.40 -15.09
C PRO A 470 9.09 -11.26 -13.98
N GLU A 471 10.05 -12.12 -14.32
CA GLU A 471 10.75 -13.01 -13.38
C GLU A 471 11.94 -12.33 -12.68
N PHE A 472 12.28 -11.09 -13.04
CA PHE A 472 13.34 -10.37 -12.34
C PHE A 472 12.98 -10.20 -10.85
N GLU A 473 13.86 -10.66 -9.96
CA GLU A 473 13.68 -10.60 -8.51
C GLU A 473 14.52 -9.46 -7.90
N VAL A 474 13.87 -8.57 -7.14
CA VAL A 474 14.51 -7.52 -6.36
C VAL A 474 14.96 -8.13 -5.03
N ILE A 475 16.26 -8.40 -4.91
CA ILE A 475 16.88 -9.02 -3.72
C ILE A 475 17.93 -8.14 -3.04
N SER A 476 18.20 -6.99 -3.63
CA SER A 476 19.15 -5.98 -3.15
C SER A 476 18.86 -4.62 -3.79
N ALA A 477 19.54 -3.58 -3.31
CA ALA A 477 19.40 -2.24 -3.86
C ALA A 477 19.85 -2.10 -5.33
N MET A 478 20.74 -2.97 -5.79
CA MET A 478 21.31 -2.92 -7.14
C MET A 478 21.48 -4.34 -7.71
N PRO A 479 21.28 -4.57 -9.03
CA PRO A 479 20.84 -3.56 -10.01
C PRO A 479 19.38 -3.15 -9.80
N ASP A 480 19.02 -1.93 -10.21
CA ASP A 480 17.64 -1.44 -10.17
C ASP A 480 17.11 -1.17 -11.60
N PRO A 481 16.55 -2.18 -12.28
CA PRO A 481 15.95 -2.03 -13.60
C PRO A 481 14.58 -1.35 -13.56
N LEU A 482 14.04 -1.06 -12.37
CA LEU A 482 12.73 -0.47 -12.15
C LEU A 482 12.75 1.05 -12.03
N VAL A 483 13.89 1.70 -12.34
CA VAL A 483 13.94 3.14 -12.52
C VAL A 483 13.09 3.51 -13.74
N PRO A 484 12.11 4.42 -13.63
CA PRO A 484 11.24 4.77 -14.75
C PRO A 484 12.03 5.37 -15.92
N LYS A 485 11.81 4.85 -17.13
CA LYS A 485 12.32 5.44 -18.37
C LYS A 485 11.35 6.52 -18.84
N VAL A 486 11.87 7.73 -19.08
CA VAL A 486 11.05 8.86 -19.53
C VAL A 486 11.17 9.02 -21.03
N LYS A 487 10.03 9.12 -21.72
CA LYS A 487 9.95 9.30 -23.17
C LYS A 487 8.92 10.38 -23.51
N GLN A 488 9.18 11.13 -24.58
CA GLN A 488 8.21 12.10 -25.09
C GLN A 488 7.16 11.36 -25.94
N LEU A 489 5.90 11.75 -25.78
CA LEU A 489 4.81 11.30 -26.63
C LEU A 489 4.75 12.21 -27.88
N ASN A 490 4.99 11.61 -29.02
CA ASN A 490 4.86 12.29 -30.31
C ASN A 490 3.55 11.88 -30.98
N GLY A 491 2.54 12.75 -30.95
CA GLY A 491 1.20 12.44 -31.42
C GLY A 491 0.37 11.74 -30.34
N SER A 492 -0.61 10.90 -30.76
CA SER A 492 -1.53 10.17 -29.86
C SER A 492 -1.21 8.68 -29.73
N ASN A 493 -0.30 8.16 -30.55
CA ASN A 493 -0.03 6.72 -30.59
C ASN A 493 1.09 6.32 -29.60
N TRP A 494 0.84 5.27 -28.82
CA TRP A 494 1.82 4.71 -27.88
C TRP A 494 1.79 3.20 -27.82
N THR A 495 2.97 2.60 -27.66
CA THR A 495 3.12 1.15 -27.48
C THR A 495 3.61 0.85 -26.06
N PHE A 496 2.76 0.26 -25.24
CA PHE A 496 3.08 -0.20 -23.88
C PHE A 496 3.81 -1.56 -23.95
N PRO A 497 5.04 -1.66 -23.41
CA PRO A 497 5.78 -2.92 -23.41
C PRO A 497 5.06 -4.04 -22.64
N PRO A 498 5.47 -5.30 -22.83
CA PRO A 498 4.97 -6.40 -22.01
C PRO A 498 5.23 -6.16 -20.52
N ALA A 499 4.33 -6.60 -19.65
CA ALA A 499 4.51 -6.55 -18.19
C ALA A 499 4.97 -5.16 -17.69
N SER A 500 4.40 -4.09 -18.21
CA SER A 500 4.77 -2.72 -17.87
C SER A 500 3.77 -2.02 -16.97
N VAL A 501 4.30 -1.09 -16.17
CA VAL A 501 3.54 -0.09 -15.43
C VAL A 501 3.99 1.27 -15.91
N SER A 502 3.05 2.06 -16.44
CA SER A 502 3.34 3.35 -17.06
C SER A 502 2.46 4.45 -16.49
N ALA A 503 3.03 5.64 -16.33
CA ALA A 503 2.28 6.88 -16.16
C ALA A 503 2.38 7.70 -17.43
N VAL A 504 1.23 8.09 -17.99
CA VAL A 504 1.17 8.94 -19.19
C VAL A 504 0.59 10.27 -18.79
N GLU A 505 1.39 11.31 -18.85
CA GLU A 505 0.98 12.69 -18.59
C GLU A 505 0.65 13.38 -19.92
N LEU A 506 -0.60 13.82 -20.07
CA LEU A 506 -1.13 14.45 -21.28
C LEU A 506 -1.56 15.89 -20.96
N ASP A 507 -0.89 16.86 -21.53
CA ASP A 507 -1.30 18.25 -21.47
C ASP A 507 -2.38 18.50 -22.53
N ILE A 508 -3.52 19.03 -22.11
CA ILE A 508 -4.72 19.23 -22.93
C ILE A 508 -5.09 20.70 -23.11
N ILE A 509 -5.67 21.01 -24.28
CA ILE A 509 -6.24 22.31 -24.67
C ILE A 509 -7.63 22.14 -25.23
#